data_3909f1c79afb41c20d9e985a8604fe88
#
_entry.id   3909f1c79afb41c20d9e985a8604fe88
#
_cell.length_a   1.000
_cell.length_b   1.000
_cell.length_c   1.000
_cell.angle_alpha   90.00
_cell.angle_beta   90.00
_cell.angle_gamma   90.00
#
_symmetry.space_group_name_H-M   'P 1'
#
loop_
_entity.id
_entity.type
_entity.pdbx_description
1 polymer ?
#
loop_
_entity_poly.entity_id
_entity_poly.type
_entity_poly.pdbx_seq_one_letter_code
_entity_poly.pdbx_strand_id
1 'polypeptide(L)'
;MGGPFDPYQARRRERLSLPTKRAALVTSGDVIGYEGVWRTVKKTTTARGPMGGLAVVVTWEEGGSARFPAGDDLLVRGPDAD
;
A
#
# COMPACT_ATOMS: atom_id res chain seq x y z
N MET A 1 26.24 -0.52 -22.88
CA MET A 1 25.84 -0.46 -23.22
C MET A 1 24.93 -0.55 -23.19
N GLY A 2 24.61 -0.67 -23.08
CA GLY A 2 23.54 -0.67 -22.94
C GLY A 2 22.69 -0.53 -23.97
N GLY A 3 22.98 -0.02 -24.85
CA GLY A 3 22.08 0.18 -25.92
C GLY A 3 20.77 0.63 -25.38
N PRO A 4 19.71 0.34 -26.08
CA PRO A 4 18.40 0.78 -25.67
C PRO A 4 17.88 0.08 -24.43
N PHE A 5 18.45 -1.06 -24.13
CA PHE A 5 17.97 -1.79 -22.97
C PHE A 5 19.03 -1.79 -21.89
N ASP A 6 18.64 -1.34 -20.73
CA ASP A 6 19.52 -1.29 -19.58
C ASP A 6 18.78 -2.03 -18.46
N PRO A 7 19.29 -3.18 -18.04
CA PRO A 7 18.61 -3.95 -17.00
C PRO A 7 18.39 -3.15 -15.73
N TYR A 8 19.33 -2.29 -15.41
CA TYR A 8 19.18 -1.46 -14.22
C TYR A 8 18.03 -0.50 -14.38
N GLN A 9 17.91 0.10 -15.55
CA GLN A 9 16.82 1.02 -15.80
C GLN A 9 15.49 0.30 -15.82
N ALA A 10 15.45 -0.86 -16.40
CA ALA A 10 14.20 -1.62 -16.45
C ALA A 10 13.74 -1.97 -15.05
N ARG A 11 14.66 -2.40 -14.20
CA ARG A 11 14.31 -2.75 -12.85
C ARG A 11 13.81 -1.55 -12.08
N ARG A 12 14.45 -0.42 -12.28
CA ARG A 12 14.06 0.79 -11.61
C ARG A 12 12.68 1.23 -12.05
N ARG A 13 12.40 1.08 -13.32
CA ARG A 13 11.09 1.44 -13.84
C ARG A 13 10.01 0.57 -13.24
N GLU A 14 10.27 -0.70 -13.11
CA GLU A 14 9.32 -1.60 -12.47
C GLU A 14 9.02 -1.16 -11.06
N ARG A 15 10.07 -0.78 -10.35
CA ARG A 15 9.87 -0.35 -8.98
C ARG A 15 9.01 0.89 -8.92
N LEU A 16 9.23 1.81 -9.84
CA LEU A 16 8.46 3.04 -9.86
C LEU A 16 7.02 2.81 -10.26
N SER A 17 6.76 1.71 -10.94
CA SER A 17 5.39 1.43 -11.38
C SER A 17 4.67 0.47 -10.46
N LEU A 18 5.24 0.15 -9.31
CA LEU A 18 4.50 -0.63 -8.32
C LEU A 18 3.25 0.13 -7.92
N PRO A 19 2.13 -0.55 -7.84
CA PRO A 19 0.89 0.14 -7.54
C PRO A 19 0.88 0.66 -6.11
N THR A 20 0.35 1.84 -5.97
CA THR A 20 0.10 2.41 -4.66
C THR A 20 -1.35 2.83 -4.59
N LYS A 21 -1.84 2.99 -3.38
CA LYS A 21 -3.21 3.37 -3.16
C LYS A 21 -3.25 4.24 -1.93
N ARG A 22 -4.05 5.29 -1.97
CA ARG A 22 -4.21 6.11 -0.79
C ARG A 22 -4.90 5.33 0.30
N ALA A 23 -4.49 5.57 1.53
CA ALA A 23 -5.07 4.88 2.66
C ALA A 23 -6.58 4.99 2.66
N ALA A 24 -7.10 6.16 2.27
CA ALA A 24 -8.54 6.37 2.25
C ALA A 24 -9.28 5.48 1.26
N LEU A 25 -8.56 4.90 0.30
CA LEU A 25 -9.18 4.08 -0.74
C LEU A 25 -8.97 2.58 -0.50
N VAL A 26 -8.25 2.24 0.55
CA VAL A 26 -7.97 0.83 0.84
C VAL A 26 -9.26 0.15 1.30
N THR A 27 -9.48 -1.06 0.81
CA THR A 27 -10.68 -1.83 1.16
C THR A 27 -10.27 -3.23 1.56
N SER A 28 -11.23 -3.96 2.09
CA SER A 28 -10.96 -5.35 2.47
C SER A 28 -10.55 -6.15 1.25
N GLY A 29 -9.61 -7.03 1.44
CA GLY A 29 -9.05 -7.85 0.36
C GLY A 29 -7.80 -7.27 -0.26
N ASP A 30 -7.52 -6.00 -0.05
CA ASP A 30 -6.27 -5.41 -0.53
C ASP A 30 -5.11 -6.03 0.22
N VAL A 31 -3.97 -6.12 -0.46
CA VAL A 31 -2.74 -6.60 0.17
C VAL A 31 -1.77 -5.44 0.20
N ILE A 32 -1.29 -5.11 1.37
CA ILE A 32 -0.52 -3.90 1.63
C ILE A 32 0.86 -4.27 2.15
N GLY A 33 1.87 -3.57 1.66
CA GLY A 33 3.21 -3.71 2.21
C GLY A 33 3.34 -2.88 3.47
N TYR A 34 3.59 -3.55 4.57
CA TYR A 34 3.68 -2.88 5.87
C TYR A 34 4.82 -3.50 6.65
N GLU A 35 5.76 -2.69 7.03
CA GLU A 35 6.91 -3.13 7.81
C GLU A 35 7.64 -4.30 7.14
N GLY A 36 7.78 -4.21 5.83
CA GLY A 36 8.52 -5.21 5.09
C GLY A 36 7.77 -6.50 4.82
N VAL A 37 6.49 -6.56 5.13
CA VAL A 37 5.69 -7.76 4.96
C VAL A 37 4.41 -7.42 4.23
N TRP A 38 3.98 -8.29 3.36
CA TRP A 38 2.67 -8.14 2.73
C TRP A 38 1.60 -8.63 3.69
N ARG A 39 0.61 -7.78 3.92
CA ARG A 39 -0.49 -8.14 4.82
C ARG A 39 -1.81 -7.91 4.12
N THR A 40 -2.75 -8.79 4.37
CA THR A 40 -4.07 -8.71 3.74
C THR A 40 -5.01 -7.92 4.64
N VAL A 41 -5.73 -6.99 4.04
CA VAL A 41 -6.67 -6.15 4.76
C VAL A 41 -7.96 -6.92 5.01
N LYS A 42 -8.33 -7.02 6.26
CA LYS A 42 -9.59 -7.64 6.64
C LYS A 42 -10.71 -6.61 6.60
N LYS A 43 -10.47 -5.44 7.17
CA LYS A 43 -11.44 -4.37 7.14
C LYS A 43 -10.75 -3.06 7.38
N THR A 44 -11.43 -1.98 7.04
CA THR A 44 -10.93 -0.64 7.30
C THR A 44 -11.99 0.16 8.03
N THR A 45 -11.53 1.10 8.81
CA THR A 45 -12.40 2.01 9.54
C THR A 45 -11.77 3.39 9.49
N THR A 46 -12.58 4.42 9.31
CA THR A 46 -12.06 5.78 9.37
C THR A 46 -12.16 6.31 10.79
N ALA A 47 -11.21 7.16 11.13
CA ALA A 47 -11.16 7.78 12.44
C ALA A 47 -10.62 9.18 12.30
N ARG A 48 -10.87 10.02 13.29
CA ARG A 48 -10.31 11.35 13.30
C ARG A 48 -9.06 11.35 14.14
N GLY A 49 -8.03 11.97 13.61
CA GLY A 49 -6.83 12.18 14.37
C GLY A 49 -6.98 13.32 15.36
N PRO A 50 -6.00 13.48 16.23
CA PRO A 50 -6.07 14.53 17.25
C PRO A 50 -6.05 15.93 16.67
N MET A 51 -5.54 16.08 15.47
CA MET A 51 -5.52 17.38 14.80
C MET A 51 -6.72 17.58 13.88
N GLY A 52 -7.70 16.69 13.96
CA GLY A 52 -8.89 16.81 13.13
C GLY A 52 -8.76 16.18 11.75
N GLY A 53 -7.59 15.67 11.40
CA GLY A 53 -7.41 15.01 10.12
C GLY A 53 -8.01 13.62 10.14
N LEU A 54 -8.27 13.10 8.96
CA LEU A 54 -8.80 11.74 8.84
C LEU A 54 -7.67 10.72 8.85
N ALA A 55 -7.92 9.63 9.51
CA ALA A 55 -7.04 8.49 9.54
C ALA A 55 -7.82 7.24 9.17
N VAL A 56 -7.10 6.25 8.65
CA VAL A 56 -7.69 4.98 8.30
C VAL A 56 -7.05 3.93 9.20
N VAL A 57 -7.90 3.18 9.88
CA VAL A 57 -7.44 2.08 10.71
C VAL A 57 -7.69 0.81 9.91
N VAL A 58 -6.62 0.09 9.65
CA VAL A 58 -6.67 -1.11 8.84
C VAL A 58 -6.48 -2.30 9.78
N THR A 59 -7.38 -3.25 9.71
CA THR A 59 -7.26 -4.49 10.46
C THR A 59 -6.79 -5.57 9.50
N TRP A 60 -5.79 -6.31 9.92
CA TRP A 60 -5.16 -7.34 9.07
C TRP A 60 -5.82 -8.68 9.28
N GLU A 61 -5.89 -9.46 8.20
CA GLU A 61 -6.38 -10.84 8.30
C GLU A 61 -5.53 -11.66 9.26
N GLU A 62 -4.25 -11.36 9.26
CA GLU A 62 -3.30 -12.09 10.10
C GLU A 62 -3.40 -11.72 11.57
N GLY A 63 -4.16 -10.67 11.86
CA GLY A 63 -4.28 -10.18 13.22
C GLY A 63 -3.56 -8.85 13.37
N GLY A 64 -4.06 -8.03 14.28
CA GLY A 64 -3.48 -6.74 14.50
C GLY A 64 -4.05 -5.68 13.58
N SER A 65 -3.62 -4.47 13.79
CA SER A 65 -4.11 -3.36 13.00
C SER A 65 -3.03 -2.29 12.89
N ALA A 66 -3.24 -1.38 11.95
CA ALA A 66 -2.33 -0.25 11.75
C ALA A 66 -3.17 0.97 11.41
N ARG A 67 -2.60 2.13 11.67
CA ARG A 67 -3.29 3.38 11.43
C ARG A 67 -2.47 4.21 10.47
N PHE A 68 -3.13 4.78 9.47
CA PHE A 68 -2.46 5.59 8.47
C PHE A 68 -3.23 6.89 8.27
N PRO A 69 -2.54 8.00 8.04
CA PRO A 69 -3.24 9.20 7.57
C PRO A 69 -3.95 8.88 6.27
N ALA A 70 -5.14 9.45 6.11
CA ALA A 70 -5.97 9.13 4.95
C ALA A 70 -5.29 9.47 3.63
N GLY A 71 -4.42 10.45 3.63
CA GLY A 71 -3.72 10.86 2.41
C GLY A 71 -2.43 10.12 2.12
N ASP A 72 -2.04 9.19 2.98
CA ASP A 72 -0.81 8.43 2.75
C ASP A 72 -0.97 7.49 1.57
N ASP A 73 0.10 7.36 0.81
CA ASP A 73 0.14 6.37 -0.27
C ASP A 73 0.75 5.09 0.27
N LEU A 74 0.00 4.02 0.14
CA LEU A 74 0.45 2.72 0.62
C LEU A 74 0.76 1.83 -0.56
N LEU A 75 1.82 1.06 -0.43
CA LEU A 75 2.19 0.10 -1.45
C LEU A 75 1.18 -1.03 -1.41
N VAL A 76 0.54 -1.30 -2.53
CA VAL A 76 -0.44 -2.37 -2.60
C VAL A 76 -0.01 -3.38 -3.63
N ARG A 77 -0.48 -4.58 -3.45
CA ARG A 77 -0.29 -5.65 -4.39
C ARG A 77 -1.60 -5.84 -5.10
N GLY A 78 -1.63 -5.45 -6.35
CA GLY A 78 -2.87 -5.51 -7.07
C GLY A 78 -3.29 -6.94 -7.33
N PRO A 79 -4.57 -7.15 -7.61
CA PRO A 79 -5.06 -8.49 -7.89
C PRO A 79 -4.39 -9.10 -9.11
N ASP A 80 -3.89 -8.27 -10.00
CA ASP A 80 -3.21 -8.75 -11.18
C ASP A 80 -1.75 -9.07 -10.95
N ALA A 81 -1.25 -8.74 -9.79
CA ALA A 81 0.16 -8.94 -9.52
C ALA A 81 0.51 -10.40 -9.26
N ASP A 82 -0.46 -11.22 -9.16
CA ASP A 82 -0.24 -12.64 -8.88
C ASP A 82 0.17 -13.42 -10.09
#